data_56f9cb7d7aabd8700dbd5d5109d18019
#
_entry.id   56f9cb7d7aabd8700dbd5d5109d18019
#
_cell.length_a   1.000
_cell.length_b   1.000
_cell.length_c   1.000
_cell.angle_alpha   90.00
_cell.angle_beta   90.00
_cell.angle_gamma   90.00
#
_symmetry.space_group_name_H-M   'P 1'
#
loop_
_entity.id
_entity.type
_entity.pdbx_description
1 polymer ?
#
loop_
_entity_poly.entity_id
_entity_poly.type
_entity_poly.pdbx_seq_one_letter_code
_entity_poly.pdbx_strand_id
1 'polypeptide(L)'
;MAELTAGDAKLVQYLNEAYGTEKRLETSLEAHIAMTAKASYKKRLREHLTETKRHAREVQRRIKQLGGTAETISLPGPDRVEVAAQAVLGGAQKAVALAQGPLHALRGTGEDEKQLKNAKTEYASEAEEIATYTAIATLAEALGDKETQSLARAILREEVRMSTFLEREIPRLAKAVAKAEVPASQRRTATPARKTRASRPRAAGKTASRGRASASAASAKSGAGRTKAKAGSTKAKAAGRAKAKAR
;
A
#
# COMPACT_ATOMS: atom_id res chain seq x y z
N MET A 1 11.78 -34.60 -18.92
CA MET A 1 11.25 -33.55 -18.07
C MET A 1 9.77 -33.48 -18.38
N ALA A 2 8.89 -33.41 -17.35
CA ALA A 2 7.48 -33.24 -17.61
C ALA A 2 7.27 -31.85 -18.25
N GLU A 3 6.44 -31.80 -19.28
CA GLU A 3 6.08 -30.56 -19.95
C GLU A 3 5.22 -29.72 -18.99
N LEU A 4 5.55 -28.41 -18.86
CA LEU A 4 4.76 -27.49 -18.03
C LEU A 4 3.32 -27.44 -18.55
N THR A 5 2.35 -27.55 -17.64
CA THR A 5 0.97 -27.26 -18.02
C THR A 5 0.81 -25.78 -18.42
N ALA A 6 -0.21 -25.47 -19.21
CA ALA A 6 -0.48 -24.08 -19.60
C ALA A 6 -0.72 -23.16 -18.38
N GLY A 7 -1.32 -23.73 -17.32
CA GLY A 7 -1.54 -23.03 -16.04
C GLY A 7 -0.22 -22.74 -15.33
N ASP A 8 0.64 -23.75 -15.18
CA ASP A 8 1.95 -23.59 -14.54
C ASP A 8 2.84 -22.62 -15.33
N ALA A 9 2.84 -22.73 -16.67
CA ALA A 9 3.58 -21.80 -17.52
C ALA A 9 3.14 -20.35 -17.33
N LYS A 10 1.82 -20.12 -17.18
CA LYS A 10 1.30 -18.78 -16.91
C LYS A 10 1.68 -18.28 -15.53
N LEU A 11 1.63 -19.11 -14.48
CA LEU A 11 2.11 -18.75 -13.15
C LEU A 11 3.61 -18.46 -13.14
N VAL A 12 4.42 -19.27 -13.80
CA VAL A 12 5.87 -19.04 -13.94
C VAL A 12 6.16 -17.71 -14.60
N GLN A 13 5.40 -17.33 -15.63
CA GLN A 13 5.54 -16.01 -16.27
C GLN A 13 5.39 -14.87 -15.26
N TYR A 14 4.26 -14.83 -14.52
CA TYR A 14 4.00 -13.76 -13.56
C TYR A 14 4.94 -13.79 -12.34
N LEU A 15 5.33 -14.98 -11.89
CA LEU A 15 6.34 -15.13 -10.84
C LEU A 15 7.72 -14.64 -11.29
N ASN A 16 8.09 -14.78 -12.57
CA ASN A 16 9.32 -14.20 -13.11
C ASN A 16 9.27 -12.68 -13.17
N GLU A 17 8.11 -12.08 -13.47
CA GLU A 17 7.92 -10.65 -13.37
C GLU A 17 8.14 -10.18 -11.93
N ALA A 18 7.51 -10.84 -10.95
CA ALA A 18 7.72 -10.54 -9.52
C ALA A 18 9.18 -10.72 -9.11
N TYR A 19 9.83 -11.80 -9.52
CA TYR A 19 11.25 -12.05 -9.21
C TYR A 19 12.16 -10.94 -9.74
N GLY A 20 11.90 -10.45 -10.95
CA GLY A 20 12.62 -9.33 -11.53
C GLY A 20 12.42 -8.03 -10.76
N THR A 21 11.19 -7.76 -10.31
CA THR A 21 10.85 -6.59 -9.49
C THR A 21 11.54 -6.63 -8.14
N GLU A 22 11.50 -7.77 -7.43
CA GLU A 22 12.21 -7.96 -6.15
C GLU A 22 13.72 -7.73 -6.29
N LYS A 23 14.33 -8.26 -7.36
CA LYS A 23 15.77 -8.07 -7.60
C LYS A 23 16.13 -6.61 -7.91
N ARG A 24 15.28 -5.88 -8.59
CA ARG A 24 15.43 -4.45 -8.84
C ARG A 24 15.30 -3.66 -7.54
N LEU A 25 14.27 -3.96 -6.74
CA LEU A 25 14.03 -3.29 -5.46
C LEU A 25 15.17 -3.56 -4.45
N GLU A 26 15.73 -4.79 -4.41
CA GLU A 26 16.91 -5.11 -3.60
C GLU A 26 18.04 -4.10 -3.85
N THR A 27 18.34 -3.83 -5.12
CA THR A 27 19.41 -2.90 -5.52
C THR A 27 19.05 -1.45 -5.17
N SER A 28 17.81 -1.04 -5.42
CA SER A 28 17.33 0.31 -5.11
C SER A 28 17.35 0.59 -3.60
N LEU A 29 16.89 -0.35 -2.78
CA LEU A 29 16.91 -0.25 -1.32
C LEU A 29 18.33 -0.14 -0.76
N GLU A 30 19.30 -0.89 -1.29
CA GLU A 30 20.71 -0.77 -0.88
C GLU A 30 21.24 0.65 -1.12
N ALA A 31 20.94 1.23 -2.29
CA ALA A 31 21.30 2.62 -2.61
C ALA A 31 20.60 3.63 -1.67
N HIS A 32 19.30 3.47 -1.45
CA HIS A 32 18.53 4.37 -0.58
C HIS A 32 18.98 4.28 0.89
N ILE A 33 19.29 3.07 1.39
CA ILE A 33 19.86 2.88 2.73
C ILE A 33 21.19 3.63 2.89
N ALA A 34 22.06 3.57 1.88
CA ALA A 34 23.33 4.30 1.90
C ALA A 34 23.13 5.81 2.00
N MET A 35 22.16 6.36 1.28
CA MET A 35 21.83 7.78 1.23
C MET A 35 20.97 8.27 2.40
N THR A 36 20.36 7.41 3.19
CA THR A 36 19.43 7.79 4.26
C THR A 36 20.18 8.13 5.54
N ALA A 37 20.07 9.38 6.02
CA ALA A 37 20.68 9.83 7.27
C ALA A 37 19.80 9.53 8.50
N LYS A 38 18.47 9.60 8.36
CA LYS A 38 17.51 9.43 9.46
C LYS A 38 17.47 7.99 9.96
N ALA A 39 17.97 7.75 11.17
CA ALA A 39 18.18 6.42 11.72
C ALA A 39 16.92 5.53 11.73
N SER A 40 15.75 6.08 12.11
CA SER A 40 14.48 5.34 12.17
C SER A 40 14.00 4.90 10.78
N TYR A 41 14.13 5.77 9.78
CA TYR A 41 13.79 5.45 8.41
C TYR A 41 14.77 4.43 7.83
N LYS A 42 16.07 4.66 8.01
CA LYS A 42 17.14 3.72 7.61
C LYS A 42 16.96 2.33 8.20
N LYS A 43 16.51 2.23 9.46
CA LYS A 43 16.19 0.95 10.09
C LYS A 43 15.07 0.24 9.34
N ARG A 44 13.97 0.94 9.06
CA ARG A 44 12.82 0.33 8.33
C ARG A 44 13.21 -0.14 6.93
N LEU A 45 14.04 0.65 6.20
CA LEU A 45 14.55 0.24 4.89
C LEU A 45 15.39 -1.05 4.96
N ARG A 46 16.23 -1.22 5.99
CA ARG A 46 17.00 -2.45 6.19
C ARG A 46 16.13 -3.66 6.50
N GLU A 47 15.07 -3.46 7.29
CA GLU A 47 14.10 -4.50 7.58
C GLU A 47 13.40 -4.93 6.28
N HIS A 48 12.97 -3.96 5.49
CA HIS A 48 12.32 -4.21 4.20
C HIS A 48 13.27 -4.87 3.19
N LEU A 49 14.52 -4.44 3.10
CA LEU A 49 15.53 -5.13 2.28
C LEU A 49 15.68 -6.62 2.65
N THR A 50 15.55 -6.95 3.92
CA THR A 50 15.59 -8.35 4.38
C THR A 50 14.34 -9.10 3.94
N GLU A 51 13.17 -8.45 3.99
CA GLU A 51 11.89 -8.96 3.49
C GLU A 51 12.00 -9.23 1.97
N THR A 52 12.40 -8.25 1.17
CA THR A 52 12.63 -8.31 -0.28
C THR A 52 13.56 -9.46 -0.69
N LYS A 53 14.72 -9.58 -0.03
CA LYS A 53 15.66 -10.69 -0.27
C LYS A 53 15.05 -12.06 0.03
N ARG A 54 14.16 -12.16 0.99
CA ARG A 54 13.41 -13.39 1.28
C ARG A 54 12.36 -13.65 0.22
N HIS A 55 11.58 -12.66 -0.19
CA HIS A 55 10.57 -12.75 -1.24
C HIS A 55 11.20 -13.28 -2.53
N ALA A 56 12.29 -12.69 -2.99
CA ALA A 56 13.01 -13.15 -4.18
C ALA A 56 13.37 -14.65 -4.10
N ARG A 57 13.87 -15.12 -2.93
CA ARG A 57 14.20 -16.53 -2.76
C ARG A 57 12.97 -17.44 -2.73
N GLU A 58 11.89 -17.01 -2.13
CA GLU A 58 10.63 -17.77 -2.05
C GLU A 58 9.96 -17.88 -3.41
N VAL A 59 9.90 -16.77 -4.15
CA VAL A 59 9.41 -16.72 -5.54
C VAL A 59 10.27 -17.62 -6.44
N GLN A 60 11.60 -17.52 -6.38
CA GLN A 60 12.50 -18.37 -7.12
C GLN A 60 12.27 -19.87 -6.83
N ARG A 61 12.07 -20.22 -5.56
CA ARG A 61 11.76 -21.59 -5.16
C ARG A 61 10.45 -22.06 -5.78
N ARG A 62 9.42 -21.20 -5.73
CA ARG A 62 8.10 -21.52 -6.29
C ARG A 62 8.14 -21.74 -7.80
N ILE A 63 8.88 -20.90 -8.53
CA ILE A 63 9.11 -21.07 -9.97
C ILE A 63 9.71 -22.45 -10.27
N LYS A 64 10.73 -22.85 -9.50
CA LYS A 64 11.37 -24.18 -9.67
C LYS A 64 10.42 -25.34 -9.35
N GLN A 65 9.57 -25.20 -8.33
CA GLN A 65 8.56 -26.22 -7.97
C GLN A 65 7.53 -26.41 -9.09
N LEU A 66 7.18 -25.34 -9.80
CA LEU A 66 6.30 -25.38 -10.97
C LEU A 66 7.00 -25.92 -12.22
N GLY A 67 8.31 -26.24 -12.15
CA GLY A 67 9.09 -26.74 -13.28
C GLY A 67 9.71 -25.65 -14.17
N GLY A 68 9.60 -24.38 -13.77
CA GLY A 68 10.17 -23.22 -14.48
C GLY A 68 11.61 -22.90 -14.07
N THR A 69 12.18 -21.92 -14.77
CA THR A 69 13.47 -21.31 -14.45
C THR A 69 13.24 -19.88 -14.00
N ALA A 70 13.88 -19.47 -12.90
CA ALA A 70 13.82 -18.09 -12.44
C ALA A 70 14.73 -17.20 -13.31
N GLU A 71 14.14 -16.26 -13.98
CA GLU A 71 14.82 -15.32 -14.87
C GLU A 71 14.45 -13.90 -14.44
N THR A 72 15.40 -12.98 -14.47
CA THR A 72 15.12 -11.56 -14.30
C THR A 72 14.63 -11.01 -15.64
N ILE A 73 13.32 -10.97 -15.81
CA ILE A 73 12.71 -10.32 -16.97
C ILE A 73 12.81 -8.81 -16.73
N SER A 74 13.65 -8.14 -17.50
CA SER A 74 13.68 -6.68 -17.52
C SER A 74 12.43 -6.17 -18.21
N LEU A 75 11.38 -5.88 -17.43
CA LEU A 75 10.21 -5.19 -17.96
C LEU A 75 10.61 -3.78 -18.45
N PRO A 76 10.08 -3.33 -19.59
CA PRO A 76 10.28 -1.97 -20.04
C PRO A 76 9.42 -1.03 -19.17
N GLY A 77 9.97 -0.62 -18.02
CA GLY A 77 9.39 0.38 -17.14
C GLY A 77 10.09 1.73 -17.24
N PRO A 78 9.61 2.76 -16.56
CA PRO A 78 10.25 4.08 -16.50
C PRO A 78 11.68 4.03 -15.94
N ASP A 79 12.10 2.90 -15.36
CA ASP A 79 13.41 2.68 -14.74
C ASP A 79 14.52 2.30 -15.74
N ARG A 80 14.30 2.41 -17.05
CA ARG A 80 15.37 2.23 -18.05
C ARG A 80 16.62 3.09 -17.78
N VAL A 81 16.45 4.16 -17.01
CA VAL A 81 17.56 5.04 -16.60
C VAL A 81 18.42 4.35 -15.51
N GLU A 82 17.85 3.49 -14.68
CA GLU A 82 18.56 2.81 -13.58
C GLU A 82 19.29 1.55 -14.04
N VAL A 83 18.72 0.81 -15.00
CA VAL A 83 19.36 -0.38 -15.61
C VAL A 83 20.56 0.01 -16.46
N ALA A 84 20.52 1.16 -17.15
CA ALA A 84 21.70 1.69 -17.83
C ALA A 84 22.85 2.03 -16.87
N ALA A 85 22.56 2.34 -15.61
CA ALA A 85 23.56 2.60 -14.58
C ALA A 85 24.29 1.30 -14.12
N GLN A 86 23.62 0.15 -14.11
CA GLN A 86 24.24 -1.14 -13.73
C GLN A 86 25.18 -1.71 -14.81
N ALA A 87 24.87 -1.52 -16.09
CA ALA A 87 25.74 -1.93 -17.19
C ALA A 87 27.10 -1.20 -17.19
N VAL A 88 27.22 -0.13 -16.42
CA VAL A 88 28.40 0.76 -16.38
C VAL A 88 29.27 0.53 -15.14
N LEU A 89 28.85 -0.30 -14.15
CA LEU A 89 29.68 -0.61 -12.96
C LEU A 89 31.00 -1.33 -13.28
N GLY A 90 31.23 -1.73 -14.54
CA GLY A 90 32.48 -2.31 -15.01
C GLY A 90 33.52 -1.28 -15.51
N GLY A 91 33.28 0.04 -15.50
CA GLY A 91 34.27 0.94 -16.04
C GLY A 91 34.05 2.45 -15.98
N ALA A 92 32.96 2.98 -15.40
CA ALA A 92 32.78 4.43 -15.47
C ALA A 92 31.92 5.03 -14.36
N GLN A 93 32.49 5.27 -13.19
CA GLN A 93 31.90 6.16 -12.18
C GLN A 93 31.52 7.55 -12.75
N LYS A 94 32.13 7.97 -13.85
CA LYS A 94 31.79 9.23 -14.56
C LYS A 94 30.52 9.17 -15.40
N ALA A 95 30.17 8.00 -15.97
CA ALA A 95 28.94 7.88 -16.78
C ALA A 95 27.68 7.74 -15.92
N VAL A 96 27.78 7.17 -14.71
CA VAL A 96 26.69 7.16 -13.73
C VAL A 96 26.30 8.59 -13.32
N ALA A 97 27.28 9.48 -13.11
CA ALA A 97 27.04 10.89 -12.80
C ALA A 97 26.35 11.63 -13.97
N LEU A 98 26.61 11.26 -15.21
CA LEU A 98 25.99 11.89 -16.40
C LEU A 98 24.57 11.36 -16.69
N ALA A 99 24.30 10.06 -16.47
CA ALA A 99 22.96 9.47 -16.64
C ALA A 99 22.00 9.87 -15.51
N GLN A 100 22.52 10.07 -14.30
CA GLN A 100 21.75 10.56 -13.15
C GLN A 100 21.72 12.11 -13.07
N GLY A 101 22.56 12.80 -13.82
CA GLY A 101 22.76 14.24 -13.74
C GLY A 101 21.48 15.08 -13.83
N PRO A 102 20.60 14.90 -14.85
CA PRO A 102 19.36 15.66 -14.94
C PRO A 102 18.37 15.34 -13.81
N LEU A 103 18.28 14.07 -13.41
CA LEU A 103 17.37 13.63 -12.35
C LEU A 103 17.89 14.04 -10.97
N HIS A 104 19.21 13.99 -10.75
CA HIS A 104 19.84 14.48 -9.52
C HIS A 104 19.86 16.00 -9.44
N ALA A 105 20.03 16.72 -10.55
CA ALA A 105 19.91 18.19 -10.58
C ALA A 105 18.48 18.66 -10.24
N LEU A 106 17.47 17.86 -10.56
CA LEU A 106 16.08 18.09 -10.15
C LEU A 106 15.78 17.66 -8.70
N ARG A 107 16.69 16.91 -8.07
CA ARG A 107 16.55 16.40 -6.70
C ARG A 107 17.11 17.37 -5.70
N GLY A 108 16.79 18.60 -5.56
CA GLY A 108 17.29 19.54 -4.54
C GLY A 108 18.59 19.11 -3.82
N THR A 109 19.35 20.04 -3.30
CA THR A 109 20.62 19.75 -2.62
C THR A 109 20.46 19.35 -1.16
N GLY A 110 19.27 19.57 -0.58
CA GLY A 110 18.96 19.32 0.81
C GLY A 110 18.82 17.83 1.14
N GLU A 111 19.26 17.42 2.32
CA GLU A 111 19.12 16.03 2.81
C GLU A 111 17.67 15.60 2.92
N ASP A 112 16.80 16.46 3.45
CA ASP A 112 15.36 16.19 3.58
C ASP A 112 14.69 16.03 2.19
N GLU A 113 15.11 16.84 1.21
CA GLU A 113 14.62 16.75 -0.17
C GLU A 113 15.00 15.41 -0.82
N LYS A 114 16.24 14.95 -0.64
CA LYS A 114 16.71 13.64 -1.14
C LYS A 114 15.90 12.50 -0.52
N GLN A 115 15.71 12.55 0.80
CA GLN A 115 14.92 11.54 1.50
C GLN A 115 13.46 11.53 1.05
N LEU A 116 12.85 12.70 0.84
CA LEU A 116 11.47 12.79 0.32
C LEU A 116 11.37 12.16 -1.07
N LYS A 117 12.32 12.41 -1.95
CA LYS A 117 12.32 11.86 -3.31
C LYS A 117 12.53 10.35 -3.30
N ASN A 118 13.45 9.85 -2.47
CA ASN A 118 13.65 8.42 -2.28
C ASN A 118 12.37 7.75 -1.75
N ALA A 119 11.74 8.30 -0.71
CA ALA A 119 10.49 7.77 -0.17
C ALA A 119 9.34 7.72 -1.20
N LYS A 120 9.27 8.70 -2.10
CA LYS A 120 8.30 8.70 -3.21
C LYS A 120 8.60 7.61 -4.24
N THR A 121 9.88 7.39 -4.57
CA THR A 121 10.29 6.32 -5.48
C THR A 121 9.97 4.96 -4.89
N GLU A 122 10.29 4.73 -3.62
CA GLU A 122 9.95 3.50 -2.93
C GLU A 122 8.44 3.26 -2.86
N TYR A 123 7.65 4.29 -2.55
CA TYR A 123 6.20 4.16 -2.54
C TYR A 123 5.63 3.75 -3.91
N ALA A 124 6.22 4.21 -5.00
CA ALA A 124 5.84 3.79 -6.34
C ALA A 124 6.20 2.32 -6.60
N SER A 125 7.36 1.85 -6.11
CA SER A 125 7.76 0.45 -6.20
C SER A 125 6.82 -0.47 -5.39
N GLU A 126 6.48 -0.08 -4.15
CA GLU A 126 5.50 -0.83 -3.35
C GLU A 126 4.13 -0.94 -4.04
N ALA A 127 3.69 0.12 -4.72
CA ALA A 127 2.43 0.08 -5.46
C ALA A 127 2.49 -0.90 -6.65
N GLU A 128 3.61 -1.01 -7.35
CA GLU A 128 3.87 -2.00 -8.40
C GLU A 128 3.84 -3.42 -7.82
N GLU A 129 4.51 -3.67 -6.68
CA GLU A 129 4.55 -4.98 -6.04
C GLU A 129 3.19 -5.41 -5.49
N ILE A 130 2.44 -4.49 -4.87
CA ILE A 130 1.06 -4.72 -4.43
C ILE A 130 0.18 -5.15 -5.61
N ALA A 131 0.28 -4.48 -6.76
CA ALA A 131 -0.47 -4.83 -7.95
C ALA A 131 -0.05 -6.21 -8.48
N THR A 132 1.25 -6.47 -8.55
CA THR A 132 1.84 -7.73 -9.04
C THR A 132 1.40 -8.91 -8.17
N TYR A 133 1.57 -8.85 -6.86
CA TYR A 133 1.17 -9.94 -5.96
C TYR A 133 -0.35 -10.10 -5.84
N THR A 134 -1.13 -9.04 -6.02
CA THR A 134 -2.58 -9.13 -6.14
C THR A 134 -2.97 -9.94 -7.39
N ALA A 135 -2.33 -9.65 -8.53
CA ALA A 135 -2.57 -10.38 -9.77
C ALA A 135 -2.16 -11.85 -9.66
N ILE A 136 -0.98 -12.14 -9.11
CA ILE A 136 -0.50 -13.53 -8.90
C ILE A 136 -1.44 -14.30 -7.96
N ALA A 137 -1.86 -13.71 -6.85
CA ALA A 137 -2.75 -14.37 -5.90
C ALA A 137 -4.11 -14.72 -6.54
N THR A 138 -4.66 -13.82 -7.35
CA THR A 138 -5.92 -14.00 -8.06
C THR A 138 -5.80 -15.04 -9.17
N LEU A 139 -4.71 -15.00 -9.93
CA LEU A 139 -4.44 -15.97 -10.99
C LEU A 139 -4.27 -17.38 -10.40
N ALA A 140 -3.49 -17.52 -9.33
CA ALA A 140 -3.27 -18.78 -8.64
C ALA A 140 -4.58 -19.35 -8.07
N GLU A 141 -5.47 -18.49 -7.54
CA GLU A 141 -6.79 -18.87 -7.09
C GLU A 141 -7.64 -19.43 -8.24
N ALA A 142 -7.67 -18.74 -9.38
CA ALA A 142 -8.41 -19.15 -10.58
C ALA A 142 -7.90 -20.48 -11.16
N LEU A 143 -6.61 -20.76 -11.02
CA LEU A 143 -5.97 -22.00 -11.47
C LEU A 143 -5.98 -23.12 -10.41
N GLY A 144 -6.48 -22.86 -9.19
CA GLY A 144 -6.52 -23.82 -8.09
C GLY A 144 -5.16 -24.08 -7.41
N ASP A 145 -4.15 -23.27 -7.67
CA ASP A 145 -2.82 -23.38 -7.05
C ASP A 145 -2.78 -22.64 -5.71
N LYS A 146 -3.14 -23.38 -4.65
CA LYS A 146 -3.19 -22.85 -3.28
C LYS A 146 -1.83 -22.44 -2.72
N GLU A 147 -0.76 -23.07 -3.16
CA GLU A 147 0.59 -22.80 -2.67
C GLU A 147 1.08 -21.44 -3.19
N THR A 148 0.97 -21.21 -4.50
CA THR A 148 1.30 -19.90 -5.11
C THR A 148 0.38 -18.80 -4.56
N GLN A 149 -0.93 -19.07 -4.40
CA GLN A 149 -1.86 -18.12 -3.81
C GLN A 149 -1.46 -17.72 -2.39
N SER A 150 -1.10 -18.70 -1.56
CA SER A 150 -0.69 -18.48 -0.16
C SER A 150 0.58 -17.65 -0.09
N LEU A 151 1.58 -17.99 -0.91
CA LEU A 151 2.84 -17.24 -1.03
C LEU A 151 2.58 -15.78 -1.42
N ALA A 152 1.87 -15.57 -2.52
CA ALA A 152 1.58 -14.23 -3.02
C ALA A 152 0.82 -13.38 -1.99
N ARG A 153 -0.17 -13.95 -1.30
CA ARG A 153 -0.90 -13.26 -0.23
C ARG A 153 -0.03 -12.95 1.00
N ALA A 154 0.96 -13.78 1.28
CA ALA A 154 1.90 -13.52 2.39
C ALA A 154 2.79 -12.32 2.07
N ILE A 155 3.39 -12.30 0.89
CA ILE A 155 4.22 -11.19 0.42
C ILE A 155 3.39 -9.90 0.33
N LEU A 156 2.24 -9.94 -0.34
CA LEU A 156 1.32 -8.80 -0.46
C LEU A 156 1.06 -8.08 0.87
N ARG A 157 0.89 -8.83 1.97
CA ARG A 157 0.68 -8.22 3.29
C ARG A 157 1.91 -7.46 3.79
N GLU A 158 3.10 -7.87 3.39
CA GLU A 158 4.34 -7.20 3.78
C GLU A 158 4.54 -5.91 2.98
N GLU A 159 4.27 -5.94 1.68
CA GLU A 159 4.31 -4.75 0.81
C GLU A 159 3.28 -3.69 1.24
N VAL A 160 2.06 -4.10 1.58
CA VAL A 160 1.06 -3.19 2.15
C VAL A 160 1.53 -2.55 3.46
N ARG A 161 2.28 -3.28 4.30
CA ARG A 161 2.85 -2.69 5.53
C ARG A 161 3.92 -1.65 5.23
N MET A 162 4.78 -1.90 4.23
CA MET A 162 5.81 -0.94 3.83
C MET A 162 5.18 0.27 3.15
N SER A 163 4.25 0.09 2.24
CA SER A 163 3.48 1.17 1.61
C SER A 163 2.81 2.07 2.67
N THR A 164 2.14 1.47 3.65
CA THR A 164 1.51 2.22 4.76
C THR A 164 2.53 3.00 5.62
N PHE A 165 3.73 2.45 5.80
CA PHE A 165 4.80 3.18 6.48
C PHE A 165 5.22 4.42 5.66
N LEU A 166 5.41 4.27 4.36
CA LEU A 166 5.81 5.34 3.45
C LEU A 166 4.72 6.43 3.34
N GLU A 167 3.45 6.06 3.30
CA GLU A 167 2.31 7.01 3.35
C GLU A 167 2.38 7.95 4.56
N ARG A 168 2.89 7.48 5.67
CA ARG A 168 3.06 8.29 6.88
C ARG A 168 4.36 9.08 6.89
N GLU A 169 5.41 8.53 6.27
CA GLU A 169 6.74 9.17 6.25
C GLU A 169 6.82 10.29 5.21
N ILE A 170 6.21 10.13 4.04
CA ILE A 170 6.20 11.15 2.98
C ILE A 170 5.70 12.53 3.47
N PRO A 171 4.54 12.65 4.16
CA PRO A 171 4.11 13.94 4.70
C PRO A 171 5.06 14.53 5.76
N ARG A 172 5.76 13.68 6.52
CA ARG A 172 6.75 14.12 7.51
C ARG A 172 7.98 14.72 6.82
N LEU A 173 8.48 14.03 5.80
CA LEU A 173 9.61 14.49 5.00
C LEU A 173 9.26 15.77 4.22
N ALA A 174 8.06 15.85 3.64
CA ALA A 174 7.60 17.07 2.96
C ALA A 174 7.55 18.28 3.91
N LYS A 175 7.11 18.08 5.17
CA LYS A 175 7.15 19.14 6.20
C LYS A 175 8.57 19.51 6.59
N ALA A 176 9.49 18.53 6.65
CA ALA A 176 10.91 18.79 6.92
C ALA A 176 11.54 19.64 5.81
N VAL A 177 11.30 19.27 4.54
CA VAL A 177 11.74 20.07 3.37
C VAL A 177 11.20 21.51 3.45
N ALA A 178 9.90 21.68 3.70
CA ALA A 178 9.30 23.01 3.82
C ALA A 178 9.94 23.82 4.97
N LYS A 179 10.33 23.15 6.06
CA LYS A 179 11.00 23.81 7.19
C LYS A 179 12.46 24.16 6.88
N ALA A 180 13.16 23.30 6.15
CA ALA A 180 14.57 23.50 5.84
C ALA A 180 14.79 24.53 4.73
N GLU A 181 13.94 24.52 3.69
CA GLU A 181 14.19 25.25 2.45
C GLU A 181 13.36 26.54 2.30
N VAL A 182 12.25 26.68 3.05
CA VAL A 182 11.39 27.87 2.98
C VAL A 182 11.53 28.70 4.26
N PRO A 183 11.97 29.99 4.19
CA PRO A 183 12.02 30.88 5.34
C PRO A 183 10.68 31.00 6.04
N ALA A 184 10.67 31.08 7.37
CA ALA A 184 9.44 31.14 8.16
C ALA A 184 8.50 32.30 7.75
N SER A 185 9.07 33.44 7.37
CA SER A 185 8.35 34.61 6.87
C SER A 185 7.64 34.40 5.54
N GLN A 186 8.08 33.41 4.74
CA GLN A 186 7.50 33.08 3.45
C GLN A 186 6.53 31.89 3.52
N ARG A 187 6.46 31.20 4.66
CA ARG A 187 5.50 30.12 4.90
C ARG A 187 4.14 30.73 5.20
N ARG A 188 3.16 30.51 4.32
CA ARG A 188 1.78 30.92 4.58
C ARG A 188 1.27 30.11 5.76
N THR A 189 0.99 30.77 6.90
CA THR A 189 0.26 30.14 7.98
C THR A 189 -1.14 29.83 7.48
N ALA A 190 -1.58 28.57 7.59
CA ALA A 190 -2.96 28.25 7.34
C ALA A 190 -3.81 29.09 8.32
N THR A 191 -4.49 30.11 7.80
CA THR A 191 -5.47 30.85 8.60
C THR A 191 -6.50 29.83 9.07
N PRO A 192 -6.69 29.63 10.39
CA PRO A 192 -7.70 28.71 10.84
C PRO A 192 -9.02 29.16 10.24
N ALA A 193 -9.70 28.25 9.52
CA ALA A 193 -11.00 28.54 8.95
C ALA A 193 -11.88 29.10 10.07
N ARG A 194 -12.14 30.41 10.00
CA ARG A 194 -13.02 31.09 10.93
C ARG A 194 -14.34 30.36 10.86
N LYS A 195 -14.64 29.56 11.87
CA LYS A 195 -15.96 28.97 12.04
C LYS A 195 -16.92 30.17 12.04
N THR A 196 -17.58 30.40 10.93
CA THR A 196 -18.66 31.34 10.84
C THR A 196 -19.72 30.80 11.78
N ARG A 197 -19.75 31.38 12.97
CA ARG A 197 -20.84 31.20 13.93
C ARG A 197 -22.07 31.68 13.20
N ALA A 198 -22.86 30.74 12.70
CA ALA A 198 -24.13 31.04 12.10
C ALA A 198 -24.89 31.94 13.11
N SER A 199 -25.06 33.18 12.74
CA SER A 199 -25.87 34.13 13.51
C SER A 199 -27.29 33.58 13.53
N ARG A 200 -27.66 33.05 14.68
CA ARG A 200 -29.03 32.64 14.98
C ARG A 200 -29.92 33.86 14.75
N PRO A 201 -30.97 33.79 13.91
CA PRO A 201 -31.85 34.91 13.74
C PRO A 201 -32.49 35.26 15.09
N ARG A 202 -32.32 36.51 15.51
CA ARG A 202 -32.94 37.07 16.72
C ARG A 202 -34.43 37.12 16.44
N ALA A 203 -35.21 36.34 17.17
CA ALA A 203 -36.65 36.38 17.13
C ALA A 203 -37.14 37.80 17.43
N ALA A 204 -37.73 38.45 16.46
CA ALA A 204 -38.44 39.70 16.64
C ALA A 204 -39.73 39.45 17.45
N GLY A 205 -39.96 40.33 18.38
CA GLY A 205 -40.97 40.24 19.42
C GLY A 205 -42.40 40.20 18.89
N LYS A 206 -43.20 39.62 19.71
CA LYS A 206 -44.65 39.52 19.64
C LYS A 206 -45.32 40.90 19.61
N THR A 207 -46.29 41.09 18.74
CA THR A 207 -47.44 41.88 18.99
C THR A 207 -48.67 41.02 18.81
N ALA A 208 -49.50 41.04 19.84
CA ALA A 208 -50.78 40.34 19.95
C ALA A 208 -51.83 40.96 19.07
N SER A 209 -52.63 40.18 18.39
CA SER A 209 -53.98 40.56 18.00
C SER A 209 -54.91 39.34 18.08
N ARG A 210 -55.94 39.53 18.84
CA ARG A 210 -57.06 38.62 19.05
C ARG A 210 -57.90 38.52 17.77
N GLY A 211 -58.33 37.32 17.43
CA GLY A 211 -59.36 37.12 16.42
C GLY A 211 -59.88 35.66 16.47
N ARG A 212 -61.06 35.55 16.81
CA ARG A 212 -61.98 34.51 17.25
C ARG A 212 -62.61 33.73 16.10
N ALA A 213 -63.05 32.50 16.43
CA ALA A 213 -64.03 31.62 15.75
C ALA A 213 -63.48 30.70 14.64
N SER A 214 -63.71 29.49 14.65
CA SER A 214 -64.69 28.48 14.96
C SER A 214 -64.71 27.40 13.90
N ALA A 215 -64.82 26.14 14.36
CA ALA A 215 -65.48 24.97 13.75
C ALA A 215 -64.93 24.41 12.42
N SER A 216 -64.75 23.18 12.24
CA SER A 216 -65.39 21.91 12.48
C SER A 216 -64.55 20.83 11.82
N ALA A 217 -64.25 19.76 12.46
CA ALA A 217 -64.84 18.44 12.34
C ALA A 217 -64.48 17.59 11.11
N ALA A 218 -64.08 16.44 11.43
CA ALA A 218 -64.20 15.10 10.83
C ALA A 218 -62.86 14.47 10.42
N SER A 219 -62.39 13.47 11.14
CA SER A 219 -62.74 12.10 11.21
C SER A 219 -62.15 11.25 10.07
N ALA A 220 -61.30 10.33 10.43
CA ALA A 220 -61.26 8.88 10.26
C ALA A 220 -59.83 8.37 10.28
N LYS A 221 -59.42 7.64 11.30
CA LYS A 221 -59.38 6.17 11.47
C LYS A 221 -58.78 5.44 10.26
N SER A 222 -57.70 4.74 10.42
CA SER A 222 -57.40 3.38 10.89
C SER A 222 -56.04 3.02 10.33
N GLY A 223 -55.18 2.21 10.85
CA GLY A 223 -55.18 1.10 11.75
C GLY A 223 -53.82 0.46 11.68
N ALA A 224 -53.26 0.23 12.75
CA ALA A 224 -52.70 -0.99 13.33
C ALA A 224 -51.93 -1.97 12.41
N GLY A 225 -50.73 -2.29 12.84
CA GLY A 225 -49.99 -3.44 12.34
C GLY A 225 -48.66 -3.58 13.06
N ARG A 226 -48.73 -4.02 14.29
CA ARG A 226 -47.61 -4.33 15.18
C ARG A 226 -47.39 -5.84 15.12
N THR A 227 -46.24 -6.34 14.73
CA THR A 227 -45.81 -7.69 15.15
C THR A 227 -44.32 -7.68 15.53
N LYS A 228 -44.11 -7.95 16.80
CA LYS A 228 -42.90 -8.44 17.45
C LYS A 228 -42.84 -9.96 17.22
N ALA A 229 -41.66 -10.51 16.96
CA ALA A 229 -41.29 -11.85 17.37
C ALA A 229 -39.79 -11.88 17.67
N LYS A 230 -39.48 -12.22 18.66
CA LYS A 230 -38.75 -12.66 19.84
C LYS A 230 -38.19 -14.08 19.60
N ALA A 231 -36.86 -14.15 19.83
CA ALA A 231 -36.05 -15.18 20.48
C ALA A 231 -36.15 -16.64 20.01
N GLY A 232 -34.94 -17.21 19.85
CA GLY A 232 -34.71 -18.65 19.85
C GLY A 232 -33.23 -18.95 20.05
N SER A 233 -32.78 -18.96 21.31
CA SER A 233 -31.55 -19.57 21.78
C SER A 233 -31.69 -21.07 21.80
N THR A 234 -30.71 -21.81 21.25
CA THR A 234 -30.45 -23.17 21.72
C THR A 234 -28.96 -23.47 21.70
N LYS A 235 -28.51 -23.74 22.87
CA LYS A 235 -27.24 -24.25 23.33
C LYS A 235 -27.30 -25.79 23.26
N ALA A 236 -26.37 -26.43 22.59
CA ALA A 236 -26.16 -27.86 22.78
C ALA A 236 -24.66 -28.16 22.95
N LYS A 237 -24.41 -28.80 24.07
CA LYS A 237 -23.18 -29.28 24.68
C LYS A 237 -23.15 -30.81 24.49
N ALA A 238 -21.97 -31.36 24.26
CA ALA A 238 -21.46 -32.67 24.73
C ALA A 238 -20.45 -33.19 23.71
N ALA A 239 -19.20 -33.32 24.03
CA ALA A 239 -18.50 -34.34 24.79
C ALA A 239 -18.44 -35.71 24.04
N GLY A 240 -17.24 -36.10 23.68
CA GLY A 240 -16.92 -37.41 23.14
C GLY A 240 -15.42 -37.63 23.02
N ARG A 241 -14.85 -38.12 24.10
CA ARG A 241 -13.47 -38.55 24.29
C ARG A 241 -13.36 -40.02 23.85
N ALA A 242 -12.42 -40.36 22.98
CA ALA A 242 -11.89 -41.71 22.94
C ALA A 242 -10.43 -41.75 22.49
N LYS A 243 -9.60 -42.30 23.37
CA LYS A 243 -8.23 -42.77 23.14
C LYS A 243 -8.25 -44.16 22.50
N ALA A 244 -7.33 -44.42 21.59
CA ALA A 244 -6.70 -45.74 21.37
C ALA A 244 -5.37 -45.51 20.66
N LYS A 245 -4.48 -46.00 21.08
CA LYS A 245 -3.22 -46.60 21.42
C LYS A 245 -2.99 -47.93 20.66
N ALA A 246 -1.74 -48.06 20.11
CA ALA A 246 -1.01 -49.26 19.67
C ALA A 246 -1.40 -49.83 18.29
N ARG A 247 -0.51 -49.91 17.36
CA ARG A 247 0.77 -50.64 17.26
C ARG A 247 1.65 -50.03 16.17
#